data_13daf09cb4b430c20645614b03ac56da
#
_entry.id   13daf09cb4b430c20645614b03ac56da
#
_cell.length_a   1.000
_cell.length_b   1.000
_cell.length_c   1.000
_cell.angle_alpha   90.00
_cell.angle_beta   90.00
_cell.angle_gamma   90.00
#
_symmetry.space_group_name_H-M   'P 1'
#
loop_
_entity.id
_entity.type
_entity.pdbx_description
1 polymer ?
#
loop_
_entity_poly.entity_id
_entity_poly.type
_entity_poly.pdbx_seq_one_letter_code
_entity_poly.pdbx_strand_id
1 'polypeptide(L)'
;MSESRIPRYYAPKGRFTTIDLAGQAVEAYRVLHHSGAGPGLLLLADEAGLDEGMRARADLFGEEGYSVLALGADHSVAHIAAAVDVLRGFAETDGDIAVVGHGPGGVLACRAARESGFKAVVAFDVLELAEDPSILDAVPCPVVVQFGTDGAPAALAAADTIRSRLNRKDGSRVFDWEEAGPSFAIPKRTPFHKRADSLAHTRTLEPIRRVLGPYYDYEALFAEHTYHEFTTRDVDATMATMIEEPYVNHTPTLTGGVGHDMLKRFYKYHFVDQNGSGRSRERISFTLGPDRLVVESYTKFRHDQVIDRYFPGIEPTGKEVEIATVIIVKFRGDKVCHEHLYWDQGSALKQIGALDAGDLPIAGPEAARKVLDETAPSNIFMQDSWATSDGKAI
;
A
#
# COMPACT_ATOMS: atom_id res chain seq x y z
N MET A 1 -11.43 4.12 -37.81
CA MET A 1 -10.56 3.30 -36.94
C MET A 1 -11.36 3.04 -35.68
N SER A 2 -11.71 1.80 -35.39
CA SER A 2 -12.42 1.47 -34.15
C SER A 2 -11.47 1.72 -33.00
N GLU A 3 -11.79 2.65 -32.12
CA GLU A 3 -11.11 2.78 -30.82
C GLU A 3 -11.16 1.42 -30.13
N SER A 4 -10.04 0.76 -30.03
CA SER A 4 -9.86 -0.41 -29.18
C SER A 4 -10.04 0.07 -27.74
N ARG A 5 -11.27 0.03 -27.23
CA ARG A 5 -11.54 0.38 -25.84
C ARG A 5 -10.89 -0.67 -24.96
N ILE A 6 -9.79 -0.32 -24.33
CA ILE A 6 -9.23 -1.10 -23.24
C ILE A 6 -10.29 -1.15 -22.13
N PRO A 7 -10.74 -2.34 -21.69
CA PRO A 7 -11.80 -2.44 -20.71
C PRO A 7 -11.34 -1.86 -19.36
N ARG A 8 -12.26 -1.18 -18.65
CA ARG A 8 -12.05 -0.75 -17.28
C ARG A 8 -11.75 -1.97 -16.39
N TYR A 9 -10.77 -1.85 -15.51
CA TYR A 9 -10.53 -2.83 -14.47
C TYR A 9 -11.64 -2.79 -13.42
N TYR A 10 -12.04 -3.98 -12.96
CA TYR A 10 -12.94 -4.16 -11.83
C TYR A 10 -12.30 -5.09 -10.80
N ALA A 11 -12.33 -4.70 -9.55
CA ALA A 11 -11.81 -5.50 -8.46
C ALA A 11 -12.58 -6.85 -8.34
N PRO A 12 -11.87 -7.95 -8.04
CA PRO A 12 -12.52 -9.24 -7.83
C PRO A 12 -13.50 -9.17 -6.67
N LYS A 13 -14.63 -9.85 -6.83
CA LYS A 13 -15.65 -10.03 -5.79
C LYS A 13 -15.86 -11.50 -5.54
N GLY A 14 -15.89 -11.84 -4.26
CA GLY A 14 -16.15 -13.21 -3.86
C GLY A 14 -17.63 -13.58 -3.93
N ARG A 15 -17.86 -14.86 -3.66
CA ARG A 15 -19.20 -15.44 -3.54
C ARG A 15 -19.25 -16.42 -2.38
N PHE A 16 -20.43 -16.56 -1.82
CA PHE A 16 -20.70 -17.64 -0.86
C PHE A 16 -20.63 -19.00 -1.55
N THR A 17 -20.10 -19.96 -0.84
CA THR A 17 -20.00 -21.36 -1.25
C THR A 17 -20.19 -22.26 -0.04
N THR A 18 -20.74 -23.44 -0.22
CA THR A 18 -20.81 -24.46 0.82
C THR A 18 -19.62 -25.41 0.64
N ILE A 19 -18.92 -25.64 1.72
CA ILE A 19 -17.76 -26.58 1.80
C ILE A 19 -18.01 -27.61 2.88
N ASP A 20 -17.40 -28.78 2.77
CA ASP A 20 -17.40 -29.80 3.81
C ASP A 20 -16.18 -29.60 4.72
N LEU A 21 -16.40 -29.44 6.01
CA LEU A 21 -15.35 -29.39 7.03
C LEU A 21 -15.53 -30.58 7.98
N ALA A 22 -14.77 -31.63 7.73
CA ALA A 22 -14.77 -32.86 8.57
C ALA A 22 -16.18 -33.50 8.70
N GLY A 23 -16.96 -33.54 7.62
CA GLY A 23 -18.32 -34.10 7.58
C GLY A 23 -19.43 -33.08 7.92
N GLN A 24 -19.11 -31.83 8.14
CA GLN A 24 -20.06 -30.75 8.39
C GLN A 24 -20.11 -29.79 7.18
N ALA A 25 -21.31 -29.56 6.63
CA ALA A 25 -21.51 -28.54 5.61
C ALA A 25 -21.45 -27.15 6.25
N VAL A 26 -20.53 -26.31 5.78
CA VAL A 26 -20.28 -24.97 6.29
C VAL A 26 -20.33 -23.95 5.16
N GLU A 27 -20.97 -22.80 5.43
CA GLU A 27 -20.94 -21.68 4.51
C GLU A 27 -19.60 -20.93 4.62
N ALA A 28 -18.96 -20.69 3.49
CA ALA A 28 -17.72 -19.96 3.36
C ALA A 28 -17.84 -18.89 2.27
N TYR A 29 -16.94 -17.87 2.32
CA TYR A 29 -16.85 -16.87 1.27
C TYR A 29 -15.54 -17.05 0.50
N ARG A 30 -15.63 -17.23 -0.83
CA ARG A 30 -14.50 -17.52 -1.71
C ARG A 30 -14.27 -16.37 -2.67
N VAL A 31 -13.00 -15.91 -2.76
CA VAL A 31 -12.56 -14.90 -3.72
C VAL A 31 -11.42 -15.45 -4.57
N LEU A 32 -11.42 -15.11 -5.85
CA LEU A 32 -10.31 -15.39 -6.76
C LEU A 32 -9.73 -14.08 -7.28
N HIS A 33 -8.42 -14.06 -7.47
CA HIS A 33 -7.77 -12.98 -8.17
C HIS A 33 -8.26 -12.89 -9.63
N HIS A 34 -8.21 -11.72 -10.23
CA HIS A 34 -8.65 -11.51 -11.62
C HIS A 34 -7.86 -12.35 -12.64
N SER A 35 -6.61 -12.72 -12.35
CA SER A 35 -5.83 -13.67 -13.17
C SER A 35 -6.27 -15.13 -13.01
N GLY A 36 -7.15 -15.42 -12.05
CA GLY A 36 -7.75 -16.73 -11.82
C GLY A 36 -6.96 -17.69 -10.93
N ALA A 37 -5.71 -17.44 -10.62
CA ALA A 37 -4.90 -18.29 -9.75
C ALA A 37 -3.97 -17.48 -8.83
N GLY A 38 -3.61 -18.04 -7.67
CA GLY A 38 -2.69 -17.44 -6.72
C GLY A 38 -2.45 -18.30 -5.48
N PRO A 39 -1.48 -17.93 -4.62
CA PRO A 39 -1.27 -18.58 -3.34
C PRO A 39 -2.53 -18.59 -2.48
N GLY A 40 -2.68 -19.60 -1.64
CA GLY A 40 -3.83 -19.72 -0.76
C GLY A 40 -3.78 -18.78 0.44
N LEU A 41 -4.91 -18.15 0.76
CA LEU A 41 -5.08 -17.38 1.99
C LEU A 41 -6.37 -17.78 2.70
N LEU A 42 -6.24 -18.28 3.92
CA LEU A 42 -7.38 -18.53 4.80
C LEU A 42 -7.65 -17.28 5.63
N LEU A 43 -8.89 -16.74 5.58
CA LEU A 43 -9.31 -15.62 6.40
C LEU A 43 -10.31 -16.10 7.45
N LEU A 44 -10.01 -15.89 8.72
CA LEU A 44 -10.84 -16.28 9.85
C LEU A 44 -11.47 -15.04 10.50
N ALA A 45 -12.79 -15.00 10.49
CA ALA A 45 -13.53 -13.86 11.02
C ALA A 45 -13.49 -13.81 12.57
N ASP A 46 -13.85 -12.65 13.10
CA ASP A 46 -14.19 -12.49 14.50
C ASP A 46 -15.64 -12.95 14.79
N GLU A 47 -16.17 -12.63 15.98
CA GLU A 47 -17.50 -13.05 16.44
C GLU A 47 -18.65 -12.58 15.54
N ALA A 48 -18.45 -11.51 14.78
CA ALA A 48 -19.46 -11.02 13.85
C ALA A 48 -19.56 -11.85 12.55
N GLY A 49 -18.64 -12.81 12.36
CA GLY A 49 -18.66 -13.74 11.23
C GLY A 49 -18.38 -13.05 9.88
N LEU A 50 -18.94 -13.64 8.82
CA LEU A 50 -18.74 -13.18 7.43
C LEU A 50 -19.68 -12.02 7.06
N ASP A 51 -19.68 -10.96 7.83
CA ASP A 51 -20.43 -9.74 7.52
C ASP A 51 -19.87 -9.00 6.28
N GLU A 52 -20.44 -7.87 5.93
CA GLU A 52 -20.01 -7.08 4.77
C GLU A 52 -18.56 -6.59 4.90
N GLY A 53 -18.12 -6.25 6.12
CA GLY A 53 -16.75 -5.80 6.40
C GLY A 53 -15.72 -6.91 6.18
N MET A 54 -16.01 -8.10 6.70
CA MET A 54 -15.12 -9.25 6.55
C MET A 54 -15.07 -9.75 5.11
N ARG A 55 -16.19 -9.73 4.37
CA ARG A 55 -16.19 -10.02 2.93
C ARG A 55 -15.39 -8.99 2.13
N ALA A 56 -15.51 -7.70 2.46
CA ALA A 56 -14.69 -6.66 1.82
C ALA A 56 -13.18 -6.86 2.10
N ARG A 57 -12.82 -7.37 3.28
CA ARG A 57 -11.44 -7.76 3.61
C ARG A 57 -10.98 -8.96 2.76
N ALA A 58 -11.84 -9.96 2.56
CA ALA A 58 -11.55 -11.09 1.68
C ALA A 58 -11.37 -10.65 0.22
N ASP A 59 -12.25 -9.80 -0.30
CA ASP A 59 -12.17 -9.23 -1.65
C ASP A 59 -10.82 -8.49 -1.85
N LEU A 60 -10.39 -7.72 -0.83
CA LEU A 60 -9.10 -7.01 -0.86
C LEU A 60 -7.92 -7.98 -1.00
N PHE A 61 -7.91 -9.10 -0.27
CA PHE A 61 -6.85 -10.11 -0.44
C PHE A 61 -6.94 -10.81 -1.80
N GLY A 62 -8.13 -11.01 -2.35
CA GLY A 62 -8.30 -11.47 -3.72
C GLY A 62 -7.68 -10.51 -4.73
N GLU A 63 -7.87 -9.20 -4.55
CA GLU A 63 -7.25 -8.16 -5.38
C GLU A 63 -5.72 -8.12 -5.22
N GLU A 64 -5.18 -8.49 -4.04
CA GLU A 64 -3.74 -8.64 -3.80
C GLU A 64 -3.10 -9.88 -4.45
N GLY A 65 -3.89 -10.73 -5.09
CA GLY A 65 -3.41 -11.88 -5.85
C GLY A 65 -3.56 -13.23 -5.16
N TYR A 66 -4.35 -13.31 -4.08
CA TYR A 66 -4.57 -14.56 -3.35
C TYR A 66 -5.84 -15.28 -3.79
N SER A 67 -5.80 -16.63 -3.76
CA SER A 67 -7.00 -17.47 -3.72
C SER A 67 -7.47 -17.50 -2.27
N VAL A 68 -8.59 -16.83 -1.97
CA VAL A 68 -9.06 -16.60 -0.59
C VAL A 68 -10.22 -17.50 -0.24
N LEU A 69 -10.16 -18.13 0.92
CA LEU A 69 -11.31 -18.78 1.57
C LEU A 69 -11.52 -18.12 2.92
N ALA A 70 -12.68 -17.51 3.13
CA ALA A 70 -13.03 -16.88 4.39
C ALA A 70 -14.09 -17.71 5.16
N LEU A 71 -13.87 -17.88 6.45
CA LEU A 71 -14.74 -18.61 7.39
C LEU A 71 -15.23 -17.73 8.53
N GLY A 72 -16.40 -18.05 9.08
CA GLY A 72 -16.91 -17.47 10.33
C GLY A 72 -16.03 -17.80 11.54
N ALA A 73 -16.51 -17.45 12.74
CA ALA A 73 -15.73 -17.59 13.97
C ALA A 73 -15.80 -18.99 14.63
N ASP A 74 -16.92 -19.69 14.50
CA ASP A 74 -17.21 -20.92 15.27
C ASP A 74 -16.64 -22.18 14.59
N HIS A 75 -15.31 -22.34 14.69
CA HIS A 75 -14.63 -23.52 14.14
C HIS A 75 -13.65 -24.13 15.13
N SER A 76 -13.40 -25.43 14.98
CA SER A 76 -12.34 -26.15 15.72
C SER A 76 -11.03 -26.18 14.93
N VAL A 77 -9.94 -26.53 15.58
CA VAL A 77 -8.64 -26.78 14.91
C VAL A 77 -8.78 -27.80 13.77
N ALA A 78 -9.57 -28.87 13.99
CA ALA A 78 -9.83 -29.87 12.94
C ALA A 78 -10.59 -29.28 11.73
N HIS A 79 -11.54 -28.37 11.96
CA HIS A 79 -12.22 -27.67 10.86
C HIS A 79 -11.23 -26.79 10.07
N ILE A 80 -10.27 -26.14 10.74
CA ILE A 80 -9.24 -25.33 10.05
C ILE A 80 -8.32 -26.21 9.20
N ALA A 81 -7.90 -27.35 9.69
CA ALA A 81 -7.13 -28.31 8.89
C ALA A 81 -7.89 -28.78 7.64
N ALA A 82 -9.18 -29.13 7.81
CA ALA A 82 -10.05 -29.48 6.68
C ALA A 82 -10.25 -28.32 5.69
N ALA A 83 -10.39 -27.08 6.19
CA ALA A 83 -10.50 -25.88 5.32
C ALA A 83 -9.24 -25.64 4.49
N VAL A 84 -8.07 -25.89 5.06
CA VAL A 84 -6.78 -25.84 4.33
C VAL A 84 -6.76 -26.88 3.21
N ASP A 85 -7.24 -28.10 3.44
CA ASP A 85 -7.28 -29.14 2.41
C ASP A 85 -8.30 -28.77 1.31
N VAL A 86 -9.46 -28.21 1.68
CA VAL A 86 -10.43 -27.68 0.71
C VAL A 86 -9.80 -26.56 -0.13
N LEU A 87 -9.11 -25.61 0.49
CA LEU A 87 -8.46 -24.51 -0.21
C LEU A 87 -7.38 -25.00 -1.16
N ARG A 88 -6.56 -25.96 -0.75
CA ARG A 88 -5.56 -26.63 -1.62
C ARG A 88 -6.19 -27.40 -2.77
N GLY A 89 -7.38 -27.94 -2.58
CA GLY A 89 -8.11 -28.68 -3.60
C GLY A 89 -8.73 -27.79 -4.71
N PHE A 90 -8.76 -26.47 -4.53
CA PHE A 90 -9.21 -25.59 -5.60
C PHE A 90 -8.15 -25.48 -6.69
N ALA A 91 -8.57 -25.64 -7.95
CA ALA A 91 -7.68 -25.57 -9.12
C ALA A 91 -6.95 -24.21 -9.25
N GLU A 92 -7.52 -23.18 -8.66
CA GLU A 92 -7.01 -21.81 -8.66
C GLU A 92 -6.11 -21.49 -7.46
N THR A 93 -5.88 -22.45 -6.57
CA THR A 93 -4.92 -22.28 -5.46
C THR A 93 -3.60 -22.88 -5.85
N ASP A 94 -2.56 -22.06 -5.86
CA ASP A 94 -1.20 -22.46 -6.16
C ASP A 94 -0.34 -22.36 -4.89
N GLY A 95 0.36 -23.45 -4.60
CA GLY A 95 1.37 -23.50 -3.56
C GLY A 95 0.88 -23.57 -2.12
N ASP A 96 1.60 -22.83 -1.27
CA ASP A 96 1.44 -22.83 0.18
C ASP A 96 0.32 -21.87 0.63
N ILE A 97 -0.10 -22.00 1.89
CA ILE A 97 -1.20 -21.24 2.47
C ILE A 97 -0.72 -20.40 3.65
N ALA A 98 -1.15 -19.15 3.72
CA ALA A 98 -1.09 -18.31 4.90
C ALA A 98 -2.48 -18.14 5.54
N VAL A 99 -2.51 -17.69 6.78
CA VAL A 99 -3.74 -17.41 7.50
C VAL A 99 -3.74 -16.00 8.08
N VAL A 100 -4.87 -15.32 7.94
CA VAL A 100 -5.16 -14.05 8.62
C VAL A 100 -6.40 -14.26 9.48
N GLY A 101 -6.35 -13.89 10.75
CA GLY A 101 -7.49 -14.05 11.65
C GLY A 101 -7.73 -12.81 12.51
N HIS A 102 -8.99 -12.56 12.83
CA HIS A 102 -9.42 -11.45 13.67
C HIS A 102 -10.06 -11.96 14.95
N GLY A 103 -9.72 -11.37 16.11
CA GLY A 103 -10.23 -11.79 17.40
C GLY A 103 -10.07 -13.29 17.65
N PRO A 104 -11.15 -14.04 17.98
CA PRO A 104 -11.12 -15.49 18.15
C PRO A 104 -10.60 -16.25 16.94
N GLY A 105 -10.88 -15.77 15.72
CA GLY A 105 -10.31 -16.33 14.48
C GLY A 105 -8.79 -16.22 14.42
N GLY A 106 -8.21 -15.14 14.96
CA GLY A 106 -6.76 -14.98 15.09
C GLY A 106 -6.14 -15.94 16.11
N VAL A 107 -6.80 -16.16 17.23
CA VAL A 107 -6.39 -17.16 18.25
C VAL A 107 -6.45 -18.55 17.66
N LEU A 108 -7.53 -18.87 16.95
CA LEU A 108 -7.70 -20.16 16.28
C LEU A 108 -6.65 -20.39 15.19
N ALA A 109 -6.29 -19.35 14.42
CA ALA A 109 -5.19 -19.42 13.46
C ALA A 109 -3.87 -19.84 14.09
N CYS A 110 -3.52 -19.26 15.24
CA CYS A 110 -2.32 -19.62 15.99
C CYS A 110 -2.38 -21.07 16.51
N ARG A 111 -3.50 -21.51 17.08
CA ARG A 111 -3.70 -22.88 17.59
C ARG A 111 -3.62 -23.93 16.49
N ALA A 112 -4.18 -23.66 15.32
CA ALA A 112 -4.20 -24.58 14.18
C ALA A 112 -2.90 -24.60 13.37
N ALA A 113 -2.00 -23.64 13.57
CA ALA A 113 -0.87 -23.40 12.67
C ALA A 113 0.04 -24.61 12.47
N ARG A 114 0.28 -25.40 13.50
CA ARG A 114 1.14 -26.58 13.42
C ARG A 114 0.51 -27.69 12.58
N GLU A 115 -0.77 -27.99 12.80
CA GLU A 115 -1.48 -29.06 12.10
C GLU A 115 -1.80 -28.70 10.65
N SER A 116 -2.10 -27.42 10.39
CA SER A 116 -2.49 -26.90 9.09
C SER A 116 -1.31 -26.60 8.16
N GLY A 117 -0.09 -26.47 8.71
CA GLY A 117 1.11 -26.22 7.93
C GLY A 117 1.16 -24.83 7.29
N PHE A 118 0.59 -23.82 7.95
CA PHE A 118 0.66 -22.45 7.49
C PHE A 118 2.10 -21.96 7.39
N LYS A 119 2.39 -21.14 6.39
CA LYS A 119 3.70 -20.51 6.17
C LYS A 119 3.84 -19.14 6.81
N ALA A 120 2.72 -18.49 7.10
CA ALA A 120 2.66 -17.26 7.90
C ALA A 120 1.31 -17.17 8.62
N VAL A 121 1.32 -16.61 9.81
CA VAL A 121 0.11 -16.29 10.60
C VAL A 121 0.08 -14.80 10.85
N VAL A 122 -1.05 -14.16 10.55
CA VAL A 122 -1.31 -12.78 10.95
C VAL A 122 -2.59 -12.77 11.80
N ALA A 123 -2.53 -12.13 12.96
CA ALA A 123 -3.63 -12.12 13.90
C ALA A 123 -3.89 -10.70 14.41
N PHE A 124 -5.17 -10.32 14.43
CA PHE A 124 -5.62 -9.01 14.88
C PHE A 124 -6.41 -9.13 16.19
N ASP A 125 -6.11 -8.23 17.14
CA ASP A 125 -6.87 -8.04 18.39
C ASP A 125 -7.07 -9.32 19.22
N VAL A 126 -6.01 -10.11 19.36
CA VAL A 126 -6.00 -11.46 19.98
C VAL A 126 -5.66 -11.41 21.47
N LEU A 127 -6.52 -10.83 22.28
CA LEU A 127 -6.30 -10.67 23.73
C LEU A 127 -6.03 -12.00 24.45
N GLU A 128 -6.75 -13.06 24.09
CA GLU A 128 -6.61 -14.41 24.70
C GLU A 128 -5.20 -15.00 24.55
N LEU A 129 -4.44 -14.62 23.51
CA LEU A 129 -3.06 -15.08 23.39
C LEU A 129 -2.13 -14.52 24.47
N ALA A 130 -2.51 -13.44 25.13
CA ALA A 130 -1.76 -12.90 26.26
C ALA A 130 -2.05 -13.67 27.56
N GLU A 131 -3.21 -14.32 27.66
CA GLU A 131 -3.56 -15.19 28.78
C GLU A 131 -2.81 -16.52 28.73
N ASP A 132 -2.59 -17.06 27.50
CA ASP A 132 -1.79 -18.26 27.27
C ASP A 132 -0.80 -18.04 26.08
N PRO A 133 0.31 -17.32 26.31
CA PRO A 133 1.28 -17.05 25.26
C PRO A 133 2.08 -18.29 24.83
N SER A 134 1.94 -19.44 25.51
CA SER A 134 2.59 -20.70 25.11
C SER A 134 2.07 -21.23 23.78
N ILE A 135 0.87 -20.86 23.36
CA ILE A 135 0.30 -21.16 22.04
C ILE A 135 1.26 -20.71 20.93
N LEU A 136 1.90 -19.55 21.09
CA LEU A 136 2.83 -18.98 20.11
C LEU A 136 4.11 -19.79 19.93
N ASP A 137 4.54 -20.56 20.92
CA ASP A 137 5.73 -21.43 20.82
C ASP A 137 5.50 -22.59 19.86
N ALA A 138 4.26 -23.06 19.77
CA ALA A 138 3.87 -24.17 18.91
C ALA A 138 3.71 -23.76 17.42
N VAL A 139 3.62 -22.47 17.11
CA VAL A 139 3.47 -21.99 15.73
C VAL A 139 4.79 -22.14 14.98
N PRO A 140 4.87 -22.92 13.89
CA PRO A 140 6.14 -23.25 13.24
C PRO A 140 6.65 -22.20 12.24
N CYS A 141 5.91 -21.10 12.03
CA CYS A 141 6.16 -20.09 11.02
C CYS A 141 6.17 -18.67 11.63
N PRO A 142 6.54 -17.63 10.86
CA PRO A 142 6.43 -16.23 11.31
C PRO A 142 5.01 -15.88 11.75
N VAL A 143 4.91 -15.13 12.85
CA VAL A 143 3.65 -14.63 13.41
C VAL A 143 3.71 -13.09 13.47
N VAL A 144 2.73 -12.44 12.86
CA VAL A 144 2.52 -11.01 13.03
C VAL A 144 1.22 -10.79 13.78
N VAL A 145 1.32 -10.06 14.90
CA VAL A 145 0.14 -9.71 15.72
C VAL A 145 -0.05 -8.20 15.66
N GLN A 146 -1.29 -7.76 15.52
CA GLN A 146 -1.65 -6.36 15.38
C GLN A 146 -2.80 -6.02 16.32
N PHE A 147 -2.65 -4.93 17.07
CA PHE A 147 -3.66 -4.46 18.03
C PHE A 147 -4.05 -3.01 17.76
N GLY A 148 -5.34 -2.70 17.79
CA GLY A 148 -5.82 -1.35 18.00
C GLY A 148 -5.81 -1.02 19.49
N THR A 149 -5.07 0.01 19.90
CA THR A 149 -4.82 0.27 21.33
C THR A 149 -5.42 1.57 21.85
N ASP A 150 -6.00 2.41 20.98
CA ASP A 150 -6.70 3.62 21.39
C ASP A 150 -7.90 3.29 22.28
N GLY A 151 -7.91 3.86 23.49
CA GLY A 151 -8.95 3.58 24.50
C GLY A 151 -8.99 2.14 25.02
N ALA A 152 -7.99 1.28 24.70
CA ALA A 152 -7.97 -0.15 25.00
C ALA A 152 -6.71 -0.58 25.78
N PRO A 153 -6.56 -0.21 27.07
CA PRO A 153 -5.36 -0.54 27.85
C PRO A 153 -5.10 -2.05 27.97
N ALA A 154 -6.12 -2.89 27.91
CA ALA A 154 -5.96 -4.34 27.91
C ALA A 154 -5.27 -4.82 26.59
N ALA A 155 -5.57 -4.19 25.45
CA ALA A 155 -4.92 -4.50 24.18
C ALA A 155 -3.44 -4.13 24.21
N LEU A 156 -3.09 -2.98 24.79
CA LEU A 156 -1.69 -2.56 24.95
C LEU A 156 -0.92 -3.54 25.84
N ALA A 157 -1.49 -3.94 26.99
CA ALA A 157 -0.86 -4.91 27.89
C ALA A 157 -0.69 -6.29 27.22
N ALA A 158 -1.67 -6.72 26.42
CA ALA A 158 -1.59 -7.95 25.63
C ALA A 158 -0.49 -7.87 24.57
N ALA A 159 -0.38 -6.74 23.86
CA ALA A 159 0.66 -6.51 22.88
C ALA A 159 2.06 -6.65 23.51
N ASP A 160 2.29 -6.07 24.69
CA ASP A 160 3.56 -6.16 25.39
C ASP A 160 3.91 -7.58 25.85
N THR A 161 2.92 -8.32 26.35
CA THR A 161 3.08 -9.72 26.74
C THR A 161 3.48 -10.58 25.53
N ILE A 162 2.74 -10.45 24.43
CA ILE A 162 2.99 -11.21 23.19
C ILE A 162 4.33 -10.81 22.55
N ARG A 163 4.65 -9.53 22.55
CA ARG A 163 5.94 -9.00 22.05
C ARG A 163 7.12 -9.63 22.78
N SER A 164 7.03 -9.70 24.10
CA SER A 164 8.07 -10.33 24.94
C SER A 164 8.24 -11.82 24.58
N ARG A 165 7.15 -12.51 24.27
CA ARG A 165 7.20 -13.93 23.86
C ARG A 165 7.77 -14.15 22.47
N LEU A 166 7.40 -13.30 21.50
CA LEU A 166 7.84 -13.40 20.12
C LEU A 166 9.23 -12.83 19.84
N ASN A 167 9.86 -12.15 20.81
CA ASN A 167 11.13 -11.42 20.64
C ASN A 167 12.30 -12.24 20.09
N ARG A 168 12.25 -13.59 20.21
CA ARG A 168 13.28 -14.51 19.72
C ARG A 168 12.86 -15.31 18.49
N LYS A 169 11.65 -15.05 17.96
CA LYS A 169 11.11 -15.80 16.83
C LYS A 169 11.35 -15.04 15.53
N ASP A 170 12.09 -15.66 14.62
CA ASP A 170 12.52 -15.05 13.38
C ASP A 170 11.34 -14.65 12.49
N GLY A 171 11.37 -13.42 11.97
CA GLY A 171 10.30 -12.87 11.14
C GLY A 171 9.01 -12.50 11.84
N SER A 172 8.88 -12.79 13.16
CA SER A 172 7.69 -12.45 13.94
C SER A 172 7.75 -11.01 14.45
N ARG A 173 6.58 -10.34 14.54
CA ARG A 173 6.45 -8.94 14.97
C ARG A 173 5.12 -8.72 15.69
N VAL A 174 5.10 -7.70 16.56
CA VAL A 174 3.86 -7.16 17.16
C VAL A 174 3.78 -5.67 16.85
N PHE A 175 2.63 -5.24 16.37
CA PHE A 175 2.33 -3.85 16.11
C PHE A 175 1.14 -3.40 16.95
N ASP A 176 1.28 -2.27 17.58
CA ASP A 176 0.23 -1.55 18.29
C ASP A 176 -0.06 -0.23 17.57
N TRP A 177 -1.33 0.01 17.30
CA TRP A 177 -1.82 1.17 16.57
C TRP A 177 -2.50 2.11 17.56
N GLU A 178 -1.70 3.05 18.10
CA GLU A 178 -2.12 3.98 19.16
C GLU A 178 -3.23 4.94 18.72
N GLU A 179 -3.36 5.17 17.40
CA GLU A 179 -4.39 6.02 16.82
C GLU A 179 -5.71 5.29 16.48
N ALA A 180 -5.79 4.00 16.76
CA ALA A 180 -6.95 3.17 16.38
C ALA A 180 -7.36 2.21 17.49
N GLY A 181 -8.65 2.11 17.74
CA GLY A 181 -9.23 1.14 18.68
C GLY A 181 -9.34 -0.27 18.10
N PRO A 182 -9.72 -1.27 18.91
CA PRO A 182 -9.93 -2.65 18.45
C PRO A 182 -10.89 -2.74 17.25
N SER A 183 -10.68 -3.72 16.39
CA SER A 183 -11.41 -3.94 15.12
C SER A 183 -11.24 -2.85 14.06
N PHE A 184 -10.25 -1.97 14.21
CA PHE A 184 -9.95 -0.86 13.29
C PHE A 184 -9.71 -1.29 11.84
N ALA A 185 -9.28 -2.53 11.64
CA ALA A 185 -8.84 -3.05 10.35
C ALA A 185 -9.92 -3.79 9.57
N ILE A 186 -11.20 -3.65 9.94
CA ILE A 186 -12.31 -4.28 9.22
C ILE A 186 -13.11 -3.19 8.51
N PRO A 187 -13.05 -3.11 7.16
CA PRO A 187 -13.77 -2.10 6.39
C PRO A 187 -15.28 -2.12 6.68
N LYS A 188 -15.94 -0.97 6.51
CA LYS A 188 -17.39 -0.81 6.68
C LYS A 188 -17.93 -1.06 8.10
N ARG A 189 -17.08 -1.36 9.07
CA ARG A 189 -17.44 -1.41 10.49
C ARG A 189 -17.09 -0.10 11.20
N THR A 190 -17.66 0.10 12.35
CA THR A 190 -17.25 1.14 13.31
C THR A 190 -16.63 0.44 14.51
N PRO A 191 -15.42 0.80 14.92
CA PRO A 191 -14.59 1.90 14.42
C PRO A 191 -13.58 1.45 13.35
N PHE A 192 -13.81 1.78 12.05
CA PHE A 192 -12.81 1.59 11.01
C PHE A 192 -11.84 2.80 10.96
N HIS A 193 -10.53 2.54 10.99
CA HIS A 193 -9.50 3.60 10.92
C HIS A 193 -8.64 3.46 9.67
N LYS A 194 -8.99 4.18 8.60
CA LYS A 194 -8.42 4.03 7.24
C LYS A 194 -6.88 4.08 7.18
N ARG A 195 -6.22 4.98 7.94
CA ARG A 195 -4.75 5.10 7.91
C ARG A 195 -4.09 3.91 8.60
N ALA A 196 -4.52 3.59 9.82
CA ALA A 196 -4.00 2.45 10.57
C ALA A 196 -4.24 1.14 9.80
N ASP A 197 -5.43 0.95 9.23
CA ASP A 197 -5.74 -0.19 8.36
C ASP A 197 -4.79 -0.28 7.15
N SER A 198 -4.52 0.82 6.46
CA SER A 198 -3.61 0.83 5.31
C SER A 198 -2.19 0.40 5.68
N LEU A 199 -1.69 0.83 6.85
CA LEU A 199 -0.39 0.43 7.36
C LEU A 199 -0.40 -1.02 7.87
N ALA A 200 -1.43 -1.41 8.59
CA ALA A 200 -1.63 -2.77 9.09
C ALA A 200 -1.72 -3.78 7.92
N HIS A 201 -2.37 -3.40 6.82
CA HIS A 201 -2.42 -4.21 5.62
C HIS A 201 -1.02 -4.40 5.02
N THR A 202 -0.19 -3.36 4.91
CA THR A 202 1.21 -3.46 4.49
C THR A 202 1.99 -4.42 5.41
N ARG A 203 1.78 -4.34 6.73
CA ARG A 203 2.41 -5.24 7.72
C ARG A 203 1.88 -6.67 7.65
N THR A 204 0.66 -6.85 7.17
CA THR A 204 0.08 -8.17 6.88
C THR A 204 0.72 -8.78 5.64
N LEU A 205 0.85 -8.02 4.56
CA LEU A 205 1.43 -8.50 3.30
C LEU A 205 2.92 -8.83 3.43
N GLU A 206 3.68 -8.11 4.25
CA GLU A 206 5.12 -8.30 4.39
C GLU A 206 5.53 -9.76 4.69
N PRO A 207 5.07 -10.41 5.78
CA PRO A 207 5.43 -11.80 6.06
C PRO A 207 4.83 -12.79 5.04
N ILE A 208 3.60 -12.54 4.58
CA ILE A 208 2.92 -13.44 3.65
C ILE A 208 3.64 -13.45 2.30
N ARG A 209 3.91 -12.29 1.71
CA ARG A 209 4.62 -12.18 0.43
C ARG A 209 6.04 -12.73 0.49
N ARG A 210 6.73 -12.56 1.62
CA ARG A 210 8.09 -13.13 1.80
C ARG A 210 8.13 -14.64 1.62
N VAL A 211 7.09 -15.34 2.01
CA VAL A 211 7.07 -16.82 2.01
C VAL A 211 6.21 -17.44 0.91
N LEU A 212 5.21 -16.72 0.40
CA LEU A 212 4.25 -17.24 -0.59
C LEU A 212 4.26 -16.45 -1.90
N GLY A 213 4.66 -15.18 -1.89
CA GLY A 213 4.29 -14.26 -2.95
C GLY A 213 2.81 -13.78 -2.81
N PRO A 214 2.10 -13.43 -3.89
CA PRO A 214 2.71 -13.27 -5.21
C PRO A 214 3.75 -12.15 -5.23
N TYR A 215 4.78 -12.32 -6.07
CA TYR A 215 5.82 -11.32 -6.24
C TYR A 215 5.48 -10.47 -7.47
N TYR A 216 5.45 -9.16 -7.27
CA TYR A 216 5.20 -8.20 -8.35
C TYR A 216 6.46 -7.37 -8.62
N ASP A 217 6.79 -7.21 -9.88
CA ASP A 217 7.82 -6.25 -10.30
C ASP A 217 7.24 -4.84 -10.35
N TYR A 218 7.24 -4.16 -9.20
CA TYR A 218 6.67 -2.81 -9.08
C TYR A 218 7.42 -1.78 -9.92
N GLU A 219 8.70 -1.99 -10.24
CA GLU A 219 9.42 -1.11 -11.14
C GLU A 219 8.89 -1.24 -12.57
N ALA A 220 8.69 -2.48 -13.05
CA ALA A 220 8.12 -2.73 -14.36
C ALA A 220 6.67 -2.22 -14.46
N LEU A 221 5.83 -2.47 -13.45
CA LEU A 221 4.45 -2.00 -13.40
C LEU A 221 4.37 -0.46 -13.43
N PHE A 222 5.23 0.22 -12.68
CA PHE A 222 5.29 1.68 -12.70
C PHE A 222 5.88 2.22 -14.01
N ALA A 223 6.83 1.52 -14.61
CA ALA A 223 7.38 1.87 -15.92
C ALA A 223 6.31 1.77 -17.02
N GLU A 224 5.47 0.72 -17.01
CA GLU A 224 4.33 0.57 -17.91
C GLU A 224 3.32 1.71 -17.73
N HIS A 225 2.93 2.00 -16.48
CA HIS A 225 2.03 3.10 -16.18
C HIS A 225 2.55 4.43 -16.74
N THR A 226 3.80 4.79 -16.42
CA THR A 226 4.42 6.04 -16.89
C THR A 226 4.68 6.05 -18.41
N TYR A 227 4.87 4.89 -19.05
CA TYR A 227 4.98 4.78 -20.51
C TYR A 227 3.66 5.21 -21.18
N HIS A 228 2.52 4.80 -20.63
CA HIS A 228 1.22 5.23 -21.14
C HIS A 228 0.93 6.71 -20.87
N GLU A 229 1.41 7.26 -19.77
CA GLU A 229 1.27 8.68 -19.45
C GLU A 229 2.08 9.61 -20.37
N PHE A 230 3.33 9.25 -20.65
CA PHE A 230 4.29 10.18 -21.25
C PHE A 230 4.75 9.81 -22.66
N THR A 231 4.62 8.54 -23.06
CA THR A 231 5.08 8.06 -24.37
C THR A 231 3.91 7.83 -25.31
N THR A 232 3.00 6.93 -24.99
CA THR A 232 1.81 6.68 -25.82
C THR A 232 0.74 7.74 -25.65
N ARG A 233 0.70 8.40 -24.48
CA ARG A 233 -0.33 9.36 -24.09
C ARG A 233 -1.73 8.78 -24.20
N ASP A 234 -1.84 7.49 -23.93
CA ASP A 234 -3.09 6.73 -23.97
C ASP A 234 -3.73 6.71 -22.58
N VAL A 235 -4.77 7.52 -22.43
CA VAL A 235 -5.49 7.66 -21.16
C VAL A 235 -6.18 6.38 -20.75
N ASP A 236 -6.75 5.61 -21.71
CA ASP A 236 -7.43 4.36 -21.38
C ASP A 236 -6.43 3.27 -20.96
N ALA A 237 -5.26 3.21 -21.61
CA ALA A 237 -4.17 2.34 -21.20
C ALA A 237 -3.61 2.74 -19.81
N THR A 238 -3.40 4.03 -19.55
CA THR A 238 -2.99 4.54 -18.22
C THR A 238 -3.99 4.08 -17.14
N MET A 239 -5.29 4.32 -17.35
CA MET A 239 -6.33 3.93 -16.40
C MET A 239 -6.43 2.42 -16.19
N ALA A 240 -6.11 1.60 -17.21
CA ALA A 240 -6.13 0.13 -17.09
C ALA A 240 -5.00 -0.44 -16.22
N THR A 241 -3.93 0.33 -15.99
CA THR A 241 -2.88 -0.04 -15.03
C THR A 241 -3.24 0.28 -13.58
N MET A 242 -4.40 0.90 -13.34
CA MET A 242 -4.84 1.33 -12.00
C MET A 242 -5.98 0.45 -11.47
N ILE A 243 -6.20 0.48 -10.16
CA ILE A 243 -7.35 -0.18 -9.51
C ILE A 243 -8.69 0.46 -9.96
N GLU A 244 -9.81 -0.16 -9.57
CA GLU A 244 -11.16 0.30 -9.92
C GLU A 244 -11.43 1.75 -9.47
N GLU A 245 -11.01 2.12 -8.26
CA GLU A 245 -11.17 3.46 -7.68
C GLU A 245 -9.82 4.03 -7.23
N PRO A 246 -8.97 4.48 -8.17
CA PRO A 246 -7.63 4.97 -7.88
C PRO A 246 -7.63 6.39 -7.28
N TYR A 247 -6.48 6.79 -6.72
CA TYR A 247 -6.27 8.12 -6.19
C TYR A 247 -4.91 8.67 -6.58
N VAL A 248 -4.86 9.87 -7.15
CA VAL A 248 -3.63 10.61 -7.45
C VAL A 248 -3.69 12.00 -6.83
N ASN A 249 -2.61 12.42 -6.19
CA ASN A 249 -2.48 13.74 -5.62
C ASN A 249 -1.09 14.32 -5.87
N HIS A 250 -1.05 15.38 -6.66
CA HIS A 250 0.11 16.27 -6.75
C HIS A 250 0.04 17.21 -5.54
N THR A 251 0.72 16.83 -4.47
CA THR A 251 0.57 17.43 -3.14
C THR A 251 0.73 18.95 -3.11
N PRO A 252 1.71 19.57 -3.81
CA PRO A 252 1.88 21.02 -3.75
C PRO A 252 0.77 21.84 -4.43
N THR A 253 0.05 21.24 -5.39
CA THR A 253 -0.95 21.93 -6.21
C THR A 253 -2.37 21.39 -6.04
N LEU A 254 -2.53 20.29 -5.26
CA LEU A 254 -3.80 19.59 -5.03
C LEU A 254 -4.48 19.14 -6.34
N THR A 255 -3.70 18.86 -7.39
CA THR A 255 -4.19 18.36 -8.67
C THR A 255 -4.17 16.84 -8.72
N GLY A 256 -5.02 16.24 -9.55
CA GLY A 256 -5.24 14.79 -9.63
C GLY A 256 -6.72 14.46 -9.47
N GLY A 257 -7.03 13.46 -8.63
CA GLY A 257 -8.42 13.10 -8.36
C GLY A 257 -8.59 11.79 -7.61
N VAL A 258 -9.83 11.48 -7.26
CA VAL A 258 -10.27 10.26 -6.60
C VAL A 258 -11.28 9.56 -7.49
N GLY A 259 -11.08 8.26 -7.71
CA GLY A 259 -11.95 7.43 -8.53
C GLY A 259 -11.66 7.54 -10.03
N HIS A 260 -12.14 6.53 -10.75
CA HIS A 260 -11.85 6.34 -12.17
C HIS A 260 -12.23 7.56 -13.03
N ASP A 261 -13.45 8.07 -12.90
CA ASP A 261 -13.96 9.07 -13.84
C ASP A 261 -13.30 10.44 -13.64
N MET A 262 -13.04 10.83 -12.38
CA MET A 262 -12.33 12.07 -12.08
C MET A 262 -10.88 12.02 -12.57
N LEU A 263 -10.18 10.92 -12.34
CA LEU A 263 -8.81 10.75 -12.80
C LEU A 263 -8.71 10.63 -14.32
N LYS A 264 -9.60 9.87 -14.98
CA LYS A 264 -9.64 9.79 -16.44
C LYS A 264 -9.84 11.18 -17.06
N ARG A 265 -10.71 12.02 -16.48
CA ARG A 265 -10.89 13.42 -16.89
C ARG A 265 -9.60 14.23 -16.69
N PHE A 266 -8.94 14.10 -15.53
CA PHE A 266 -7.68 14.78 -15.23
C PHE A 266 -6.60 14.39 -16.23
N TYR A 267 -6.35 13.10 -16.42
CA TYR A 267 -5.36 12.60 -17.37
C TYR A 267 -5.62 13.12 -18.79
N LYS A 268 -6.88 13.07 -19.24
CA LYS A 268 -7.25 13.43 -20.61
C LYS A 268 -7.07 14.91 -20.92
N TYR A 269 -7.43 15.81 -20.00
CA TYR A 269 -7.53 17.24 -20.28
C TYR A 269 -6.47 18.09 -19.59
N HIS A 270 -5.81 17.55 -18.55
CA HIS A 270 -4.92 18.33 -17.68
C HIS A 270 -3.55 17.68 -17.45
N PHE A 271 -3.24 16.57 -18.13
CA PHE A 271 -2.01 15.85 -17.84
C PHE A 271 -1.24 15.34 -19.08
N VAL A 272 -1.79 14.36 -19.85
CA VAL A 272 -1.00 13.62 -20.86
C VAL A 272 -0.45 14.49 -21.98
N ASP A 273 -1.14 15.55 -22.36
CA ASP A 273 -0.72 16.51 -23.39
C ASP A 273 -0.10 17.78 -22.82
N GLN A 274 -0.09 17.95 -21.50
CA GLN A 274 0.46 19.13 -20.81
C GLN A 274 1.88 18.85 -20.31
N ASN A 275 2.82 18.61 -21.24
CA ASN A 275 4.22 18.38 -20.93
C ASN A 275 5.08 19.43 -21.65
N GLY A 276 5.83 20.23 -20.88
CA GLY A 276 6.74 21.23 -21.42
C GLY A 276 7.82 20.61 -22.32
N SER A 277 8.31 21.36 -23.30
CA SER A 277 9.37 20.91 -24.18
C SER A 277 10.68 20.67 -23.41
N GLY A 278 11.59 19.88 -24.01
CA GLY A 278 12.87 19.57 -23.39
C GLY A 278 12.76 18.76 -22.08
N ARG A 279 11.63 18.11 -21.85
CA ARG A 279 11.45 17.31 -20.65
C ARG A 279 12.44 16.17 -20.57
N SER A 280 13.19 16.13 -19.48
CA SER A 280 14.04 15.01 -19.08
C SER A 280 13.76 14.65 -17.63
N ARG A 281 13.95 13.38 -17.32
CA ARG A 281 13.82 12.86 -15.95
C ARG A 281 14.95 11.89 -15.69
N GLU A 282 15.74 12.18 -14.69
CA GLU A 282 16.78 11.30 -14.17
C GLU A 282 16.30 10.69 -12.86
N ARG A 283 16.30 9.36 -12.78
CA ARG A 283 15.95 8.64 -11.57
C ARG A 283 17.19 8.55 -10.68
N ILE A 284 17.04 8.92 -9.43
CA ILE A 284 18.12 8.92 -8.44
C ILE A 284 18.04 7.65 -7.60
N SER A 285 16.86 7.32 -7.12
CA SER A 285 16.68 6.14 -6.29
C SER A 285 15.29 5.50 -6.44
N PHE A 286 15.26 4.19 -6.16
CA PHE A 286 14.04 3.42 -5.94
C PHE A 286 14.09 2.76 -4.58
N THR A 287 13.00 2.85 -3.83
CA THR A 287 12.81 2.09 -2.58
C THR A 287 11.55 1.26 -2.69
N LEU A 288 11.71 -0.06 -2.57
CA LEU A 288 10.63 -1.03 -2.69
C LEU A 288 10.18 -1.51 -1.32
N GLY A 289 8.88 -1.52 -1.11
CA GLY A 289 8.21 -2.14 0.02
C GLY A 289 7.28 -3.27 -0.41
N PRO A 290 6.56 -3.90 0.52
CA PRO A 290 5.63 -4.98 0.19
C PRO A 290 4.50 -4.57 -0.76
N ASP A 291 4.06 -3.31 -0.71
CA ASP A 291 2.94 -2.77 -1.51
C ASP A 291 3.23 -1.35 -2.04
N ARG A 292 4.50 -0.90 -1.97
CA ARG A 292 4.88 0.48 -2.30
C ARG A 292 6.20 0.56 -3.02
N LEU A 293 6.25 1.57 -3.89
CA LEU A 293 7.45 2.07 -4.54
C LEU A 293 7.60 3.55 -4.18
N VAL A 294 8.80 3.96 -3.77
CA VAL A 294 9.19 5.37 -3.64
C VAL A 294 10.25 5.67 -4.68
N VAL A 295 10.01 6.67 -5.50
CA VAL A 295 10.92 7.10 -6.57
C VAL A 295 11.39 8.51 -6.28
N GLU A 296 12.70 8.70 -6.23
CA GLU A 296 13.33 10.01 -6.21
C GLU A 296 13.88 10.33 -7.61
N SER A 297 13.63 11.54 -8.10
CA SER A 297 14.04 11.95 -9.45
C SER A 297 14.40 13.42 -9.52
N TYR A 298 15.37 13.74 -10.39
CA TYR A 298 15.54 15.06 -10.92
C TYR A 298 14.72 15.19 -12.21
N THR A 299 13.96 16.28 -12.35
CA THR A 299 13.11 16.55 -13.51
C THR A 299 13.41 17.95 -14.04
N LYS A 300 13.63 18.04 -15.35
CA LYS A 300 13.83 19.30 -16.08
C LYS A 300 12.81 19.41 -17.21
N PHE A 301 12.26 20.61 -17.42
CA PHE A 301 11.35 20.92 -18.53
C PHE A 301 11.27 22.44 -18.77
N ARG A 302 10.70 22.86 -19.90
CA ARG A 302 10.41 24.27 -20.20
C ARG A 302 8.92 24.54 -19.98
N HIS A 303 8.60 25.62 -19.29
CA HIS A 303 7.22 26.09 -19.13
C HIS A 303 6.76 26.89 -20.35
N ASP A 304 6.65 26.22 -21.50
CA ASP A 304 6.28 26.79 -22.81
C ASP A 304 4.85 26.44 -23.26
N GLN A 305 4.11 25.76 -22.42
CA GLN A 305 2.68 25.49 -22.56
C GLN A 305 2.03 25.42 -21.17
N VAL A 306 0.70 25.34 -21.11
CA VAL A 306 -0.04 25.11 -19.88
C VAL A 306 0.36 23.76 -19.28
N ILE A 307 0.69 23.73 -17.99
CA ILE A 307 1.06 22.52 -17.25
C ILE A 307 0.35 22.53 -15.90
N ASP A 308 -0.93 22.22 -15.91
CA ASP A 308 -1.81 22.35 -14.74
C ASP A 308 -1.31 21.61 -13.49
N ARG A 309 -0.64 20.45 -13.67
CA ARG A 309 -0.11 19.70 -12.52
C ARG A 309 0.95 20.46 -11.72
N TYR A 310 1.75 21.33 -12.37
CA TYR A 310 2.78 22.15 -11.72
C TYR A 310 2.37 23.59 -11.49
N PHE A 311 1.64 24.18 -12.44
CA PHE A 311 1.36 25.60 -12.50
C PHE A 311 -0.10 25.89 -12.85
N PRO A 312 -1.07 25.39 -12.05
CA PRO A 312 -2.48 25.61 -12.38
C PRO A 312 -2.83 27.09 -12.45
N GLY A 313 -3.42 27.50 -13.56
CA GLY A 313 -3.84 28.89 -13.78
C GLY A 313 -2.71 29.87 -14.10
N ILE A 314 -1.48 29.42 -14.38
CA ILE A 314 -0.35 30.27 -14.75
C ILE A 314 -0.06 30.09 -16.23
N GLU A 315 -0.07 31.21 -16.98
CA GLU A 315 0.24 31.22 -18.41
C GLU A 315 1.71 30.84 -18.66
N PRO A 316 2.01 30.20 -19.82
CA PRO A 316 3.37 29.79 -20.17
C PRO A 316 4.37 30.95 -20.14
N THR A 317 5.48 30.78 -19.44
CA THR A 317 6.53 31.80 -19.28
C THR A 317 7.74 31.59 -20.20
N GLY A 318 7.85 30.45 -20.86
CA GLY A 318 8.99 30.07 -21.69
C GLY A 318 10.26 29.75 -20.89
N LYS A 319 10.24 29.80 -19.57
CA LYS A 319 11.41 29.56 -18.71
C LYS A 319 11.65 28.08 -18.46
N GLU A 320 12.92 27.73 -18.20
CA GLU A 320 13.30 26.40 -17.75
C GLU A 320 13.01 26.19 -16.27
N VAL A 321 12.65 24.96 -15.92
CA VAL A 321 12.35 24.52 -14.56
C VAL A 321 13.11 23.24 -14.27
N GLU A 322 13.77 23.21 -13.12
CA GLU A 322 14.49 22.04 -12.60
C GLU A 322 14.00 21.78 -11.17
N ILE A 323 13.42 20.60 -10.94
CA ILE A 323 12.87 20.22 -9.63
C ILE A 323 13.30 18.81 -9.23
N ALA A 324 13.61 18.63 -7.96
CA ALA A 324 13.64 17.32 -7.36
C ALA A 324 12.21 16.87 -7.04
N THR A 325 11.88 15.63 -7.38
CA THR A 325 10.54 15.07 -7.16
C THR A 325 10.63 13.75 -6.40
N VAL A 326 9.73 13.57 -5.46
CA VAL A 326 9.50 12.27 -4.81
C VAL A 326 8.10 11.79 -5.16
N ILE A 327 7.99 10.56 -5.63
CA ILE A 327 6.71 9.93 -5.93
C ILE A 327 6.57 8.70 -5.05
N ILE A 328 5.48 8.64 -4.30
CA ILE A 328 5.10 7.48 -3.50
C ILE A 328 3.94 6.81 -4.22
N VAL A 329 4.19 5.61 -4.75
CA VAL A 329 3.21 4.79 -5.45
C VAL A 329 2.82 3.63 -4.56
N LYS A 330 1.53 3.47 -4.29
CA LYS A 330 0.99 2.27 -3.65
C LYS A 330 0.36 1.37 -4.71
N PHE A 331 0.62 0.09 -4.59
CA PHE A 331 0.02 -0.95 -5.42
C PHE A 331 -1.00 -1.76 -4.62
N ARG A 332 -1.90 -2.38 -5.36
CA ARG A 332 -2.75 -3.45 -4.90
C ARG A 332 -2.73 -4.55 -5.96
N GLY A 333 -2.15 -5.70 -5.59
CA GLY A 333 -1.79 -6.68 -6.59
C GLY A 333 -0.85 -6.10 -7.65
N ASP A 334 -1.23 -6.25 -8.91
CA ASP A 334 -0.52 -5.75 -10.08
C ASP A 334 -1.00 -4.37 -10.57
N LYS A 335 -1.76 -3.63 -9.77
CA LYS A 335 -2.36 -2.35 -10.15
C LYS A 335 -1.88 -1.19 -9.27
N VAL A 336 -1.71 -0.02 -9.88
CA VAL A 336 -1.48 1.23 -9.15
C VAL A 336 -2.73 1.60 -8.36
N CYS A 337 -2.58 1.72 -7.04
CA CYS A 337 -3.68 2.04 -6.13
C CYS A 337 -3.77 3.55 -5.89
N HIS A 338 -2.65 4.15 -5.54
CA HIS A 338 -2.57 5.60 -5.45
C HIS A 338 -1.15 6.12 -5.68
N GLU A 339 -1.05 7.40 -6.01
CA GLU A 339 0.18 8.15 -6.15
C GLU A 339 0.13 9.44 -5.36
N HIS A 340 1.18 9.72 -4.60
CA HIS A 340 1.45 11.02 -4.00
C HIS A 340 2.74 11.58 -4.57
N LEU A 341 2.65 12.75 -5.20
CA LEU A 341 3.80 13.40 -5.82
C LEU A 341 4.16 14.66 -5.02
N TYR A 342 5.44 14.81 -4.75
CA TYR A 342 6.00 15.91 -3.97
C TYR A 342 7.13 16.59 -4.73
N TRP A 343 7.18 17.90 -4.64
CA TRP A 343 8.28 18.77 -5.08
C TRP A 343 8.22 20.10 -4.29
N ASP A 344 9.26 20.90 -4.41
CA ASP A 344 9.23 22.25 -3.85
C ASP A 344 8.55 23.23 -4.81
N GLN A 345 7.32 23.62 -4.48
CA GLN A 345 6.53 24.57 -5.27
C GLN A 345 7.11 25.97 -5.22
N GLY A 346 7.69 26.40 -4.10
CA GLY A 346 8.34 27.70 -3.98
C GLY A 346 9.49 27.83 -4.97
N SER A 347 10.35 26.81 -5.05
CA SER A 347 11.43 26.72 -6.02
C SER A 347 10.91 26.76 -7.47
N ALA A 348 9.88 26.00 -7.79
CA ALA A 348 9.30 25.96 -9.12
C ALA A 348 8.72 27.32 -9.55
N LEU A 349 7.95 27.96 -8.68
CA LEU A 349 7.35 29.28 -8.95
C LEU A 349 8.40 30.39 -9.08
N LYS A 350 9.47 30.35 -8.27
CA LYS A 350 10.61 31.29 -8.37
C LYS A 350 11.29 31.16 -9.75
N GLN A 351 11.53 29.97 -10.22
CA GLN A 351 12.20 29.72 -11.51
C GLN A 351 11.39 30.26 -12.69
N ILE A 352 10.07 30.13 -12.68
CA ILE A 352 9.22 30.70 -13.73
C ILE A 352 8.97 32.20 -13.55
N GLY A 353 9.38 32.81 -12.42
CA GLY A 353 9.20 34.22 -12.10
C GLY A 353 7.78 34.59 -11.66
N ALA A 354 7.00 33.60 -11.26
CA ALA A 354 5.67 33.81 -10.66
C ALA A 354 5.75 34.12 -9.16
N LEU A 355 6.88 33.83 -8.53
CA LEU A 355 7.17 34.17 -7.13
C LEU A 355 8.42 35.06 -7.07
N ASP A 356 8.27 36.27 -6.58
CA ASP A 356 9.40 37.09 -6.09
C ASP A 356 9.72 36.67 -4.66
N ALA A 357 10.81 35.94 -4.50
CA ALA A 357 11.20 35.43 -3.19
C ALA A 357 11.90 36.46 -2.29
N GLY A 358 12.40 37.58 -2.86
CA GLY A 358 13.15 38.58 -2.09
C GLY A 358 14.23 37.89 -1.23
N ASP A 359 14.21 38.15 0.07
CA ASP A 359 15.12 37.57 1.08
C ASP A 359 14.60 36.25 1.69
N LEU A 360 13.49 35.70 1.21
CA LEU A 360 12.98 34.43 1.70
C LEU A 360 13.96 33.27 1.34
N PRO A 361 14.16 32.28 2.23
CA PRO A 361 15.07 31.17 2.01
C PRO A 361 14.45 30.13 1.05
N ILE A 362 14.14 30.57 -0.18
CA ILE A 362 13.56 29.74 -1.24
C ILE A 362 14.64 29.49 -2.29
N ALA A 363 15.03 28.22 -2.44
CA ALA A 363 15.99 27.80 -3.45
C ALA A 363 15.42 27.94 -4.89
N GLY A 364 16.30 28.02 -5.84
CA GLY A 364 16.00 27.88 -7.26
C GLY A 364 16.36 26.47 -7.77
N PRO A 365 16.92 26.35 -8.99
CA PRO A 365 17.32 25.06 -9.57
C PRO A 365 18.45 24.38 -8.80
N GLU A 366 19.20 25.13 -7.98
CA GLU A 366 20.29 24.58 -7.17
C GLU A 366 19.81 23.50 -6.18
N ALA A 367 18.58 23.58 -5.67
CA ALA A 367 18.01 22.54 -4.81
C ALA A 367 17.90 21.19 -5.55
N ALA A 368 17.41 21.22 -6.78
CA ALA A 368 17.28 20.02 -7.60
C ALA A 368 18.65 19.48 -8.06
N ARG A 369 19.58 20.37 -8.43
CA ARG A 369 20.93 19.99 -8.85
C ARG A 369 21.74 19.37 -7.72
N LYS A 370 21.53 19.83 -6.48
CA LYS A 370 22.24 19.29 -5.30
C LYS A 370 21.87 17.83 -5.01
N VAL A 371 20.70 17.36 -5.46
CA VAL A 371 20.32 15.94 -5.34
C VAL A 371 21.15 15.05 -6.30
N LEU A 372 21.65 15.62 -7.41
CA LEU A 372 22.57 14.95 -8.34
C LEU A 372 24.04 15.05 -7.90
N ASP A 373 24.40 16.15 -7.22
CA ASP A 373 25.77 16.42 -6.79
C ASP A 373 25.80 16.84 -5.30
N GLU A 374 26.09 15.88 -4.42
CA GLU A 374 26.18 16.08 -2.98
C GLU A 374 27.28 17.07 -2.56
N THR A 375 28.27 17.32 -3.44
CA THR A 375 29.36 18.26 -3.20
C THR A 375 28.97 19.71 -3.43
N ALA A 376 27.81 19.98 -4.06
CA ALA A 376 27.28 21.32 -4.26
C ALA A 376 27.09 22.03 -2.91
N PRO A 377 27.22 23.37 -2.86
CA PRO A 377 27.19 24.13 -1.60
C PRO A 377 25.96 23.83 -0.73
N SER A 378 26.18 23.65 0.57
CA SER A 378 25.14 23.55 1.60
C SER A 378 25.04 24.85 2.37
N ASN A 379 23.93 25.01 3.12
CA ASN A 379 23.74 26.10 4.10
C ASN A 379 23.76 27.53 3.49
N ILE A 380 23.53 27.64 2.15
CA ILE A 380 23.62 28.93 1.43
C ILE A 380 22.66 30.00 1.96
N PHE A 381 21.57 29.63 2.61
CA PHE A 381 20.62 30.54 3.23
C PHE A 381 20.93 30.80 4.72
N MET A 382 21.86 30.07 5.32
CA MET A 382 22.22 30.25 6.73
C MET A 382 23.28 31.34 6.93
N GLN A 383 24.04 31.68 5.87
CA GLN A 383 25.05 32.75 5.83
C GLN A 383 25.73 33.05 7.19
N ASP A 384 25.36 34.15 7.85
CA ASP A 384 25.98 34.60 9.11
C ASP A 384 25.79 33.60 10.24
N SER A 385 24.60 32.95 10.32
CA SER A 385 24.38 31.96 11.39
C SER A 385 25.26 30.72 11.22
N TRP A 386 25.55 30.31 9.98
CA TRP A 386 26.54 29.27 9.72
C TRP A 386 27.93 29.66 10.11
N ALA A 387 28.34 30.87 9.71
CA ALA A 387 29.68 31.42 10.05
C ALA A 387 29.89 31.52 11.56
N THR A 388 28.86 31.84 12.36
CA THR A 388 28.97 31.94 13.84
C THR A 388 29.28 30.61 14.51
N SER A 389 29.15 29.48 13.85
CA SER A 389 29.48 28.16 14.37
C SER A 389 30.86 27.66 13.95
N ASP A 390 31.58 28.41 13.12
CA ASP A 390 32.91 28.02 12.68
C ASP A 390 33.90 27.98 13.88
N GLY A 391 34.68 26.92 13.91
CA GLY A 391 35.65 26.68 15.00
C GLY A 391 35.05 26.31 16.35
N LYS A 392 33.74 26.18 16.52
CA LYS A 392 33.13 25.63 17.73
C LYS A 392 33.37 24.12 17.83
N ALA A 393 33.55 23.64 19.06
CA ALA A 393 33.68 22.20 19.32
C ALA A 393 32.39 21.46 18.91
N ILE A 394 32.57 20.30 18.26
CA ILE A 394 31.50 19.40 17.80
C ILE A 394 31.34 18.29 18.84
#